data_7fc375094ea629615eef47e51ee8bde0
#
_entry.id   7fc375094ea629615eef47e51ee8bde0
#
_cell.length_a   1.000
_cell.length_b   1.000
_cell.length_c   1.000
_cell.angle_alpha   90.00
_cell.angle_beta   90.00
_cell.angle_gamma   90.00
#
_symmetry.space_group_name_H-M   'P 1'
#
loop_
_entity.id
_entity.type
_entity.pdbx_description
1 polymer ?
#
loop_
_entity_poly.entity_id
_entity_poly.type
_entity_poly.pdbx_seq_one_letter_code
_entity_poly.pdbx_strand_id
1 'polypeptide(L)'
;VLLLGLAGLAQDETSLLNFNIIRDYSGKPIRNASVIMHPVKKDGRQSRGGLQIKTDADGKANFDGVPYGKLRIQVLAQGYQTYGDDYDINQPKMDITIRMKRPADQYSIYSDHPADHPEEKKEEKKDEKPQ
;
A
#
# COMPACT_ATOMS: atom_id res chain seq x y z
N VAL A 1 9.43 31.04 38.47
CA VAL A 1 9.81 31.69 37.74
C VAL A 1 10.52 31.04 36.75
N LEU A 2 10.77 30.54 36.28
CA LEU A 2 11.42 30.08 35.42
C LEU A 2 10.98 28.99 34.73
N LEU A 3 10.28 28.47 34.62
CA LEU A 3 9.82 27.44 34.01
C LEU A 3 9.65 27.73 32.68
N LEU A 4 9.53 28.64 32.26
CA LEU A 4 9.36 29.00 31.01
C LEU A 4 10.09 28.16 30.08
N GLY A 5 11.16 27.88 30.23
CA GLY A 5 11.89 27.26 29.19
C GLY A 5 11.24 26.03 28.64
N LEU A 6 10.30 25.51 29.26
CA LEU A 6 9.73 24.34 28.79
C LEU A 6 8.85 24.58 27.63
N ALA A 7 8.26 25.67 27.59
CA ALA A 7 7.32 25.93 26.54
C ALA A 7 7.92 25.76 25.17
N GLY A 8 9.16 26.03 25.02
CA GLY A 8 9.68 25.99 23.70
C GLY A 8 10.17 24.63 23.26
N LEU A 9 9.98 23.67 24.07
CA LEU A 9 10.50 22.36 23.72
C LEU A 9 9.51 21.47 23.03
N ALA A 10 8.47 22.02 22.51
CA ALA A 10 7.51 21.19 21.81
C ALA A 10 8.21 20.55 20.63
N GLN A 11 8.07 19.29 20.47
CA GLN A 11 8.66 18.56 19.36
C GLN A 11 7.56 18.03 18.47
N ASP A 12 7.88 17.86 17.20
CA ASP A 12 6.91 17.31 16.28
C ASP A 12 6.64 15.87 16.70
N GLU A 13 5.40 15.51 16.66
CA GLU A 13 5.03 14.16 17.00
C GLU A 13 5.31 13.25 15.84
N THR A 14 5.77 12.06 16.15
CA THR A 14 6.06 11.06 15.13
C THR A 14 5.44 9.73 15.50
N SER A 15 5.33 8.87 14.52
CA SER A 15 4.68 7.59 14.67
C SER A 15 5.63 6.46 14.26
N LEU A 16 5.46 5.32 14.89
CA LEU A 16 6.07 4.08 14.47
C LEU A 16 5.02 3.35 13.62
N LEU A 17 5.33 3.10 12.37
CA LEU A 17 4.40 2.41 11.48
C LEU A 17 4.84 0.97 11.32
N ASN A 18 3.91 0.06 11.56
CA ASN A 18 4.15 -1.37 11.38
C ASN A 18 3.29 -1.84 10.23
N PHE A 19 3.93 -2.29 9.16
CA PHE A 19 3.22 -2.75 7.98
C PHE A 19 3.15 -4.26 7.94
N ASN A 20 2.01 -4.76 7.50
CA ASN A 20 1.82 -6.18 7.29
C ASN A 20 1.25 -6.33 5.87
N ILE A 21 2.06 -6.84 4.95
CA ILE A 21 1.68 -6.94 3.55
C ILE A 21 1.35 -8.40 3.23
N ILE A 22 0.11 -8.65 2.86
CA ILE A 22 -0.36 -10.01 2.66
C ILE A 22 -1.10 -10.14 1.32
N ARG A 23 -1.25 -11.37 0.88
CA ARG A 23 -2.03 -11.67 -0.31
C ARG A 23 -3.50 -11.60 0.04
N ASP A 24 -4.28 -10.91 -0.75
CA ASP A 24 -5.70 -10.77 -0.47
C ASP A 24 -6.42 -12.12 -0.51
N TYR A 25 -6.07 -12.97 -1.46
CA TYR A 25 -6.79 -14.20 -1.65
C TYR A 25 -6.43 -15.32 -0.68
N SER A 26 -5.31 -15.23 0.00
CA SER A 26 -4.90 -16.31 0.91
C SER A 26 -4.50 -15.83 2.29
N GLY A 27 -4.27 -14.55 2.46
CA GLY A 27 -3.81 -14.02 3.73
C GLY A 27 -2.36 -14.32 4.03
N LYS A 28 -1.64 -14.93 3.10
CA LYS A 28 -0.24 -15.28 3.34
C LYS A 28 0.67 -14.07 3.13
N PRO A 29 1.77 -14.02 3.84
CA PRO A 29 2.67 -12.86 3.76
C PRO A 29 3.38 -12.75 2.42
N ILE A 30 3.71 -11.52 2.05
CA ILE A 30 4.47 -11.24 0.83
C ILE A 30 5.82 -10.68 1.24
N ARG A 31 6.88 -11.40 0.91
CA ARG A 31 8.21 -10.92 1.22
C ARG A 31 8.71 -10.03 0.10
N ASN A 32 9.63 -9.16 0.42
CA ASN A 32 10.28 -8.30 -0.56
C ASN A 32 9.35 -7.35 -1.29
N ALA A 33 8.23 -7.01 -0.69
CA ALA A 33 7.36 -5.97 -1.23
C ALA A 33 7.95 -4.61 -0.87
N SER A 34 7.87 -3.68 -1.80
CA SER A 34 8.37 -2.33 -1.56
C SER A 34 7.25 -1.48 -1.00
N VAL A 35 7.45 -0.93 0.18
CA VAL A 35 6.51 0.00 0.80
C VAL A 35 7.09 1.39 0.66
N ILE A 36 6.42 2.24 -0.08
CA ILE A 36 6.90 3.58 -0.40
C ILE A 36 5.99 4.60 0.27
N MET A 37 6.59 5.52 0.99
CA MET A 37 5.84 6.52 1.75
C MET A 37 6.22 7.92 1.30
N HIS A 38 5.21 8.75 1.03
CA HIS A 38 5.42 10.16 0.68
C HIS A 38 4.45 11.01 1.46
N PRO A 39 4.92 12.04 2.14
CA PRO A 39 4.00 12.99 2.77
C PRO A 39 3.17 13.67 1.70
N VAL A 40 1.96 14.05 2.06
CA VAL A 40 1.04 14.73 1.15
C VAL A 40 0.87 16.15 1.65
N LYS A 41 1.03 17.11 0.76
CA LYS A 41 0.89 18.51 1.09
C LYS A 41 -0.57 18.88 1.24
N LYS A 42 -0.82 20.04 1.82
CA LYS A 42 -2.20 20.48 2.03
C LYS A 42 -2.99 20.59 0.74
N ASP A 43 -2.32 20.85 -0.38
CA ASP A 43 -3.01 20.95 -1.66
C ASP A 43 -3.23 19.57 -2.30
N GLY A 44 -2.93 18.50 -1.59
CA GLY A 44 -3.13 17.16 -2.10
C GLY A 44 -1.98 16.61 -2.92
N ARG A 45 -0.95 17.39 -3.13
CA ARG A 45 0.18 16.91 -3.91
C ARG A 45 1.16 16.14 -3.06
N GLN A 46 1.79 15.17 -3.66
CA GLN A 46 2.80 14.40 -3.01
C GLN A 46 4.04 15.24 -2.84
N SER A 47 4.60 15.29 -1.65
CA SER A 47 5.79 16.08 -1.45
C SER A 47 7.01 15.32 -1.96
N ARG A 48 8.11 16.04 -2.14
CA ARG A 48 9.32 15.43 -2.59
C ARG A 48 9.93 14.60 -1.51
N GLY A 49 10.76 13.68 -1.90
CA GLY A 49 11.46 12.87 -0.94
C GLY A 49 10.53 11.83 -0.39
N GLY A 50 10.68 10.67 -0.70
CA GLY A 50 9.93 9.58 -0.16
C GLY A 50 10.87 8.63 0.51
N LEU A 51 10.33 7.62 1.12
CA LEU A 51 11.09 6.62 1.79
C LEU A 51 10.59 5.27 1.33
N GLN A 52 11.50 4.35 1.13
CA GLN A 52 11.12 3.01 0.71
C GLN A 52 11.74 1.99 1.64
N ILE A 53 10.92 1.03 2.08
CA ILE A 53 11.40 -0.08 2.87
C ILE A 53 10.84 -1.35 2.24
N LYS A 54 11.39 -2.49 2.59
CA LYS A 54 10.95 -3.76 2.03
C LYS A 54 10.52 -4.70 3.13
N THR A 55 9.54 -5.55 2.80
CA THR A 55 9.04 -6.51 3.77
C THR A 55 9.97 -7.69 3.91
N ASP A 56 9.96 -8.29 5.10
CA ASP A 56 10.73 -9.49 5.38
C ASP A 56 9.93 -10.74 5.01
N ALA A 57 10.43 -11.89 5.39
CA ALA A 57 9.79 -13.17 5.04
C ALA A 57 8.40 -13.31 5.61
N ASP A 58 8.09 -12.58 6.68
CA ASP A 58 6.78 -12.63 7.29
C ASP A 58 5.86 -11.53 6.77
N GLY A 59 6.27 -10.84 5.72
CA GLY A 59 5.48 -9.76 5.14
C GLY A 59 5.48 -8.50 5.98
N LYS A 60 6.40 -8.37 6.90
CA LYS A 60 6.42 -7.26 7.84
C LYS A 60 7.51 -6.26 7.49
N ALA A 61 7.20 -5.01 7.74
CA ALA A 61 8.18 -3.93 7.63
C ALA A 61 7.76 -2.86 8.63
N ASN A 62 8.71 -2.15 9.19
CA ASN A 62 8.35 -1.07 10.09
C ASN A 62 9.28 0.11 9.89
N PHE A 63 8.82 1.27 10.24
CA PHE A 63 9.62 2.47 10.15
C PHE A 63 9.19 3.42 11.25
N ASP A 64 10.15 3.89 12.01
CA ASP A 64 9.90 4.78 13.13
C ASP A 64 10.22 6.23 12.72
N GLY A 65 9.59 7.16 13.38
CA GLY A 65 9.89 8.56 13.16
C GLY A 65 9.10 9.22 12.03
N VAL A 66 7.98 8.64 11.66
CA VAL A 66 7.15 9.22 10.61
C VAL A 66 6.35 10.38 11.19
N PRO A 67 6.47 11.60 10.67
CA PRO A 67 5.73 12.74 11.23
C PRO A 67 4.22 12.54 11.09
N TYR A 68 3.48 13.10 12.02
CA TYR A 68 2.03 13.10 11.94
C TYR A 68 1.62 13.90 10.70
N GLY A 69 0.51 13.53 10.13
CA GLY A 69 -0.02 14.19 8.95
C GLY A 69 -0.45 13.17 7.93
N LYS A 70 -0.83 13.66 6.75
CA LYS A 70 -1.30 12.78 5.69
C LYS A 70 -0.10 12.16 4.98
N LEU A 71 -0.15 10.87 4.82
CA LEU A 71 0.94 10.10 4.21
C LEU A 71 0.38 9.23 3.09
N ARG A 72 0.98 9.33 1.92
CA ARG A 72 0.60 8.48 0.80
C ARG A 72 1.48 7.24 0.84
N ILE A 73 0.84 6.09 0.87
CA ILE A 73 1.53 4.81 0.95
C ILE A 73 1.25 4.02 -0.31
N GLN A 74 2.32 3.60 -0.98
CA GLN A 74 2.22 2.75 -2.16
C GLN A 74 2.96 1.45 -1.86
N VAL A 75 2.44 0.35 -2.36
CA VAL A 75 3.11 -0.93 -2.21
C VAL A 75 3.22 -1.58 -3.57
N LEU A 76 4.44 -1.97 -3.91
CA LEU A 76 4.71 -2.65 -5.15
C LEU A 76 5.28 -4.03 -4.84
N ALA A 77 4.73 -5.04 -5.46
CA ALA A 77 5.24 -6.39 -5.32
C ALA A 77 5.05 -7.08 -6.67
N GLN A 78 6.05 -7.86 -7.06
CA GLN A 78 6.01 -8.51 -8.35
C GLN A 78 4.82 -9.47 -8.41
N GLY A 79 4.04 -9.37 -9.47
CA GLY A 79 2.88 -10.21 -9.64
C GLY A 79 1.60 -9.68 -9.03
N TYR A 80 1.62 -8.46 -8.50
CA TYR A 80 0.44 -7.87 -7.87
C TYR A 80 0.16 -6.50 -8.44
N GLN A 81 -1.09 -6.07 -8.32
CA GLN A 81 -1.44 -4.71 -8.69
C GLN A 81 -0.79 -3.76 -7.69
N THR A 82 -0.36 -2.62 -8.17
CA THR A 82 0.20 -1.61 -7.27
C THR A 82 -0.90 -1.09 -6.34
N TYR A 83 -0.61 -1.06 -5.07
CA TYR A 83 -1.53 -0.52 -4.10
C TYR A 83 -1.17 0.94 -3.82
N GLY A 84 -2.15 1.78 -3.60
CA GLY A 84 -1.89 3.16 -3.19
C GLY A 84 -3.07 3.73 -2.44
N ASP A 85 -2.80 4.42 -1.34
CA ASP A 85 -3.84 5.08 -0.56
C ASP A 85 -3.21 6.10 0.36
N ASP A 86 -4.02 7.05 0.82
CA ASP A 86 -3.57 8.08 1.74
C ASP A 86 -4.07 7.74 3.14
N TYR A 87 -3.18 7.91 4.11
CA TYR A 87 -3.46 7.60 5.51
C TYR A 87 -3.22 8.83 6.37
N ASP A 88 -4.04 9.00 7.38
CA ASP A 88 -3.81 10.06 8.36
C ASP A 88 -3.02 9.46 9.50
N ILE A 89 -1.78 9.89 9.62
CA ILE A 89 -0.90 9.40 10.68
C ILE A 89 -1.11 10.30 11.88
N ASN A 90 -1.68 9.76 12.92
CA ASN A 90 -2.10 10.57 14.07
C ASN A 90 -1.97 9.87 15.41
N GLN A 91 -1.21 8.81 15.49
CA GLN A 91 -0.99 8.09 16.73
C GLN A 91 0.47 7.69 16.83
N PRO A 92 0.97 7.51 18.04
CA PRO A 92 2.39 7.17 18.21
C PRO A 92 2.78 5.83 17.58
N LYS A 93 1.82 4.96 17.37
CA LYS A 93 2.07 3.66 16.76
C LYS A 93 0.85 3.28 15.96
N MET A 94 1.05 2.86 14.75
CA MET A 94 -0.05 2.44 13.89
C MET A 94 0.32 1.15 13.18
N ASP A 95 -0.64 0.22 13.15
CA ASP A 95 -0.47 -1.05 12.45
C ASP A 95 -1.29 -0.98 11.18
N ILE A 96 -0.65 -1.17 10.06
CA ILE A 96 -1.29 -1.04 8.75
C ILE A 96 -1.16 -2.35 7.99
N THR A 97 -2.29 -2.98 7.73
CA THR A 97 -2.33 -4.21 6.96
C THR A 97 -2.81 -3.89 5.55
N ILE A 98 -2.04 -4.30 4.57
CA ILE A 98 -2.35 -4.04 3.17
C ILE A 98 -2.51 -5.37 2.45
N ARG A 99 -3.63 -5.54 1.78
CA ARG A 99 -3.95 -6.75 1.04
C ARG A 99 -3.68 -6.51 -0.43
N MET A 100 -2.77 -7.29 -0.99
CA MET A 100 -2.36 -7.12 -2.37
C MET A 100 -3.17 -8.03 -3.28
N LYS A 101 -3.64 -7.48 -4.38
CA LYS A 101 -4.47 -8.20 -5.32
C LYS A 101 -3.69 -8.56 -6.58
N ARG A 102 -4.01 -9.69 -7.14
CA ARG A 102 -3.40 -10.11 -8.39
C ARG A 102 -4.06 -9.37 -9.54
N PRO A 103 -3.36 -9.18 -10.64
CA PRO A 103 -3.96 -8.51 -11.80
C PRO A 103 -5.22 -9.20 -12.30
N ALA A 104 -5.29 -10.52 -12.17
CA ALA A 104 -6.46 -11.24 -12.64
C ALA A 104 -7.73 -10.84 -11.90
N ASP A 105 -7.62 -10.38 -10.66
CA ASP A 105 -8.79 -9.97 -9.90
C ASP A 105 -9.38 -8.71 -10.52
N GLN A 106 -8.56 -7.89 -11.12
CA GLN A 106 -9.04 -6.69 -11.78
C GLN A 106 -9.72 -7.04 -13.09
N TYR A 107 -9.21 -8.02 -13.80
CA TYR A 107 -9.82 -8.42 -15.04
C TYR A 107 -11.17 -9.09 -14.83
N SER A 108 -11.34 -9.80 -13.76
CA SER A 108 -12.59 -10.46 -13.53
C SER A 108 -13.75 -9.47 -13.37
N ILE A 109 -13.46 -8.24 -12.97
CA ILE A 109 -14.50 -7.25 -12.88
C ILE A 109 -15.00 -6.90 -14.27
N TYR A 110 -14.10 -6.83 -15.24
CA TYR A 110 -14.51 -6.50 -16.57
C TYR A 110 -15.12 -7.70 -17.28
N SER A 111 -14.71 -8.89 -16.95
CA SER A 111 -15.25 -10.04 -17.62
C SER A 111 -16.69 -10.30 -17.24
N ASP A 112 -17.18 -9.63 -16.21
CA ASP A 112 -18.57 -9.77 -15.87
C ASP A 112 -19.42 -9.02 -16.88
N HIS A 113 -18.81 -8.22 -17.69
CA HIS A 113 -19.58 -7.60 -18.72
C HIS A 113 -19.77 -8.67 -19.74
N PRO A 114 -20.92 -8.84 -20.15
CA PRO A 114 -21.25 -9.86 -21.07
C PRO A 114 -20.35 -9.78 -22.21
N ALA A 115 -19.74 -10.35 -22.38
CA ALA A 115 -18.93 -10.31 -23.47
C ALA A 115 -17.89 -11.17 -23.32
N ASP A 116 -18.17 -11.32 -23.19
CA ASP A 116 -17.24 -12.05 -22.99
C ASP A 116 -16.74 -12.93 -22.68
N HIS A 117 -17.02 -13.06 -22.66
CA HIS A 117 -16.30 -14.19 -22.38
C HIS A 117 -15.85 -14.97 -22.59
N PRO A 118 -15.84 -14.83 -22.73
CA PRO A 118 -15.07 -15.78 -22.84
C PRO A 118 -14.73 -16.45 -22.91
N GLU A 119 -14.85 -16.17 -23.06
CA GLU A 119 -14.28 -16.99 -23.32
C GLU A 119 -13.86 -17.33 -23.35
N GLU A 120 -14.11 -16.73 -23.47
CA GLU A 120 -13.54 -17.22 -23.78
C GLU A 120 -13.05 -17.54 -23.91
N LYS A 121 -13.31 -17.06 -24.14
CA LYS A 121 -12.78 -17.49 -24.63
C LYS A 121 -12.28 -18.05 -24.61
N LYS A 122 -12.53 -17.78 -24.74
CA LYS A 122 -12.09 -18.35 -25.12
C LYS A 122 -11.78 -18.90 -25.19
N GLU A 123 -11.91 -18.42 -25.21
CA GLU A 123 -11.59 -19.00 -25.67
C GLU A 123 -11.49 -19.35 -25.95
N GLU A 124 -11.61 -18.82 -26.07
CA GLU A 124 -11.34 -19.20 -26.71
C GLU A 124 -11.14 -19.60 -27.13
N LYS A 125 -11.10 -19.28 -27.30
CA LYS A 125 -10.78 -19.72 -28.07
C LYS A 125 -10.64 -20.36 -28.46
N LYS A 126 -10.50 -20.12 -28.45
CA LYS A 126 -10.35 -20.77 -29.18
C LYS A 126 -10.39 -21.36 -29.62
N ASP A 127 -10.35 -21.08 -29.61
CA ASP A 127 -10.25 -21.69 -30.36
C ASP A 127 -10.39 -22.20 -30.89
N GLU A 128 -10.16 -21.92 -31.01
CA GLU A 128 -10.07 -22.46 -31.83
C GLU A 128 -10.07 -23.06 -32.34
N LYS A 129 -10.03 -22.97 -32.58
CA LYS A 129 -9.99 -23.63 -33.40
C LYS A 129 -10.03 -24.10 -34.25
N PRO A 130 -9.93 -23.99 -34.52
CA PRO A 130 -10.03 -24.46 -35.34
C PRO A 130 -10.24 -24.93 -36.15
N GLN A 131 -10.27 -24.88 -36.32
CA GLN A 131 -10.53 -25.35 -36.86
C GLN A 131 -10.58 -25.66 -37.48
#